data_bd3db8219bb9ce49d93b4422affd392a
#
_entry.id   bd3db8219bb9ce49d93b4422affd392a
#
_cell.length_a   1.000
_cell.length_b   1.000
_cell.length_c   1.000
_cell.angle_alpha   90.00
_cell.angle_beta   90.00
_cell.angle_gamma   90.00
#
_symmetry.space_group_name_H-M   'P 1'
#
loop_
_entity.id
_entity.type
_entity.pdbx_description
1 polymer ?
#
loop_
_entity_poly.entity_id
_entity_poly.type
_entity_poly.pdbx_seq_one_letter_code
_entity_poly.pdbx_strand_id
1 'polypeptide(L)'
;EEIQSIVERGVPKTKILVSDRAQMVMPYHILFDQYEEERLGGKSFGSTKSGIAPFYSDKYAKIGFQVSELFDEELLKEKVVRIAETKNVLLEHLYHKPLINPDELLETLHEYRDTIAPYVCDVSSYLDQAIKEGKTILLEGQLGTLKDPDHGIYPMVTSSSTLAAYGAIGAGIPPYEIKKIVTVCKAYSSAVGAGAFVSEIFGDEADELRRRGGDGGEFGATTGRPRR
;
A
#
# COMPACT_ATOMS: atom_id res chain seq x y z
N GLU A 1 -0.33 -6.81 14.09
CA GLU A 1 -1.29 -7.86 13.70
C GLU A 1 -0.64 -8.90 12.76
N GLU A 2 -0.08 -8.51 11.59
CA GLU A 2 0.47 -9.44 10.59
C GLU A 2 1.62 -10.31 11.15
N ILE A 3 2.59 -9.72 11.86
CA ILE A 3 3.70 -10.44 12.48
C ILE A 3 3.17 -11.50 13.46
N GLN A 4 2.18 -11.16 14.26
CA GLN A 4 1.57 -12.06 15.23
C GLN A 4 0.84 -13.20 14.51
N SER A 5 0.06 -12.91 13.49
CA SER A 5 -0.64 -13.90 12.66
C SER A 5 0.32 -14.90 12.00
N ILE A 6 1.45 -14.43 11.50
CA ILE A 6 2.49 -15.30 10.90
C ILE A 6 3.07 -16.28 11.95
N VAL A 7 3.36 -15.77 13.14
CA VAL A 7 3.88 -16.59 14.25
C VAL A 7 2.84 -17.61 14.70
N GLU A 8 1.58 -17.22 14.85
CA GLU A 8 0.46 -18.12 15.23
C GLU A 8 0.24 -19.24 14.21
N ARG A 9 0.55 -18.99 12.94
CA ARG A 9 0.52 -20.00 11.86
C ARG A 9 1.72 -20.93 11.85
N GLY A 10 2.59 -20.85 12.83
CA GLY A 10 3.74 -21.74 13.01
C GLY A 10 4.96 -21.40 12.16
N VAL A 11 5.00 -20.22 11.53
CA VAL A 11 6.19 -19.76 10.83
C VAL A 11 7.25 -19.36 11.88
N PRO A 12 8.49 -19.87 11.78
CA PRO A 12 9.55 -19.48 12.70
C PRO A 12 9.73 -17.97 12.75
N LYS A 13 9.97 -17.42 13.93
CA LYS A 13 10.24 -16.01 14.10
C LYS A 13 11.49 -15.61 13.29
N THR A 14 11.29 -14.97 12.16
CA THR A 14 12.35 -14.45 11.31
C THR A 14 12.75 -13.04 11.77
N LYS A 15 13.93 -12.61 11.39
CA LYS A 15 14.35 -11.22 11.58
C LYS A 15 13.55 -10.32 10.64
N ILE A 16 12.72 -9.46 11.21
CA ILE A 16 11.96 -8.45 10.48
C ILE A 16 12.66 -7.11 10.68
N LEU A 17 12.82 -6.36 9.59
CA LEU A 17 13.40 -5.02 9.60
C LEU A 17 12.47 -4.07 8.87
N VAL A 18 12.27 -2.90 9.43
CA VAL A 18 11.46 -1.80 8.88
C VAL A 18 12.40 -0.64 8.56
N SER A 19 12.35 -0.17 7.32
CA SER A 19 13.16 0.99 6.93
C SER A 19 12.70 2.25 7.65
N ASP A 20 13.65 2.98 8.20
CA ASP A 20 13.46 4.32 8.74
C ASP A 20 12.91 5.30 7.69
N ARG A 21 13.17 5.05 6.40
CA ARG A 21 12.68 5.82 5.24
C ARG A 21 11.32 5.37 4.72
N ALA A 22 10.76 4.28 5.24
CA ALA A 22 9.45 3.83 4.82
C ALA A 22 8.40 4.91 5.08
N GLN A 23 7.54 5.15 4.10
CA GLN A 23 6.40 6.06 4.24
C GLN A 23 5.27 5.36 4.97
N MET A 24 4.53 6.11 5.77
CA MET A 24 3.46 5.57 6.63
C MET A 24 2.08 5.84 6.04
N VAL A 25 1.26 4.79 5.99
CA VAL A 25 -0.19 4.95 5.77
C VAL A 25 -0.81 5.39 7.09
N MET A 26 -1.36 6.60 7.11
CA MET A 26 -1.95 7.22 8.30
C MET A 26 -3.43 6.82 8.43
N PRO A 27 -4.00 6.83 9.64
CA PRO A 27 -5.42 6.50 9.83
C PRO A 27 -6.37 7.31 8.94
N TYR A 28 -6.10 8.60 8.78
CA TYR A 28 -6.90 9.47 7.93
C TYR A 28 -6.82 9.11 6.43
N HIS A 29 -5.75 8.48 5.94
CA HIS A 29 -5.69 8.03 4.55
C HIS A 29 -6.80 7.02 4.23
N ILE A 30 -7.06 6.10 5.16
CA ILE A 30 -8.13 5.10 5.02
C ILE A 30 -9.49 5.80 4.94
N LEU A 31 -9.73 6.78 5.82
CA LEU A 31 -10.97 7.56 5.82
C LEU A 31 -11.14 8.36 4.53
N PHE A 32 -10.09 9.03 4.06
CA PHE A 32 -10.15 9.80 2.81
C PHE A 32 -10.42 8.94 1.59
N ASP A 33 -9.85 7.75 1.53
CA ASP A 33 -10.12 6.78 0.45
C ASP A 33 -11.60 6.34 0.46
N GLN A 34 -12.16 6.10 1.65
CA GLN A 34 -13.59 5.77 1.81
C GLN A 34 -14.49 6.94 1.41
N TYR A 35 -14.19 8.15 1.88
CA TYR A 35 -15.00 9.33 1.62
C TYR A 35 -14.98 9.74 0.15
N GLU A 36 -13.84 9.55 -0.53
CA GLU A 36 -13.76 9.81 -1.96
C GLU A 36 -14.57 8.81 -2.78
N GLU A 37 -14.52 7.52 -2.44
CA GLU A 37 -15.38 6.50 -3.07
C GLU A 37 -16.88 6.78 -2.83
N GLU A 38 -17.25 7.23 -1.62
CA GLU A 38 -18.62 7.65 -1.32
C GLU A 38 -19.03 8.86 -2.16
N ARG A 39 -18.18 9.87 -2.27
CA ARG A 39 -18.42 11.10 -3.03
C ARG A 39 -18.60 10.82 -4.53
N LEU A 40 -17.80 9.93 -5.07
CA LEU A 40 -17.84 9.55 -6.48
C LEU A 40 -19.06 8.68 -6.83
N GLY A 41 -19.61 7.95 -5.87
CA GLY A 41 -20.80 7.12 -6.04
C GLY A 41 -20.67 6.16 -7.23
N GLY A 42 -21.58 6.26 -8.22
CA GLY A 42 -21.57 5.42 -9.41
C GLY A 42 -20.37 5.58 -10.34
N LYS A 43 -19.52 6.58 -10.09
CA LYS A 43 -18.25 6.83 -10.83
C LYS A 43 -17.02 6.43 -10.03
N SER A 44 -17.18 5.69 -8.94
CA SER A 44 -16.09 5.25 -8.07
C SER A 44 -15.10 4.35 -8.83
N PHE A 45 -13.83 4.41 -8.43
CA PHE A 45 -12.76 3.58 -9.02
C PHE A 45 -12.81 2.13 -8.54
N GLY A 46 -13.58 1.85 -7.50
CA GLY A 46 -13.62 0.55 -6.85
C GLY A 46 -12.38 0.30 -6.00
N SER A 47 -11.95 1.31 -5.26
CA SER A 47 -10.81 1.22 -4.32
C SER A 47 -11.01 0.09 -3.31
N THR A 48 -9.90 -0.44 -2.80
CA THR A 48 -9.89 -1.36 -1.65
C THR A 48 -10.22 -0.65 -0.33
N LYS A 49 -10.30 0.67 -0.34
CA LYS A 49 -10.49 1.53 0.83
C LYS A 49 -9.40 1.35 1.89
N SER A 50 -8.18 1.08 1.43
CA SER A 50 -6.99 0.88 2.26
C SER A 50 -6.12 2.14 2.39
N GLY A 51 -6.56 3.27 1.83
CA GLY A 51 -5.88 4.56 1.95
C GLY A 51 -4.69 4.76 1.00
N ILE A 52 -4.51 3.90 0.00
CA ILE A 52 -3.31 3.93 -0.85
C ILE A 52 -3.25 5.18 -1.74
N ALA A 53 -4.34 5.58 -2.38
CA ALA A 53 -4.34 6.76 -3.24
C ALA A 53 -4.08 8.05 -2.45
N PRO A 54 -4.78 8.37 -1.36
CA PRO A 54 -4.46 9.55 -0.54
C PRO A 54 -3.06 9.48 0.10
N PHE A 55 -2.58 8.30 0.45
CA PHE A 55 -1.22 8.11 0.96
C PHE A 55 -0.16 8.52 -0.08
N TYR A 56 -0.25 8.04 -1.32
CA TYR A 56 0.68 8.43 -2.38
C TYR A 56 0.54 9.91 -2.76
N SER A 57 -0.68 10.46 -2.71
CA SER A 57 -0.90 11.90 -2.88
C SER A 57 -0.08 12.70 -1.87
N ASP A 58 -0.15 12.36 -0.60
CA ASP A 58 0.61 13.04 0.46
C ASP A 58 2.12 12.85 0.33
N LYS A 59 2.55 11.65 -0.04
CA LYS A 59 3.97 11.36 -0.31
C LYS A 59 4.54 12.29 -1.36
N TYR A 60 3.88 12.43 -2.51
CA TYR A 60 4.37 13.27 -3.61
C TYR A 60 4.13 14.75 -3.38
N ALA A 61 3.12 15.13 -2.60
CA ALA A 61 2.95 16.48 -2.08
C ALA A 61 3.98 16.84 -0.97
N LYS A 62 4.79 15.87 -0.52
CA LYS A 62 5.83 16.02 0.51
C LYS A 62 5.28 16.40 1.89
N ILE A 63 4.07 15.98 2.18
CA ILE A 63 3.41 16.17 3.48
C ILE A 63 3.18 14.85 4.23
N GLY A 64 3.58 13.71 3.62
CA GLY A 64 3.53 12.39 4.23
C GLY A 64 4.54 12.23 5.38
N PHE A 65 4.42 11.11 6.10
CA PHE A 65 5.27 10.80 7.24
C PHE A 65 6.18 9.61 6.91
N GLN A 66 7.47 9.75 7.25
CA GLN A 66 8.41 8.63 7.27
C GLN A 66 8.51 8.02 8.67
N VAL A 67 8.88 6.75 8.74
CA VAL A 67 9.04 6.03 10.01
C VAL A 67 10.04 6.73 10.94
N SER A 68 11.15 7.27 10.41
CA SER A 68 12.14 8.02 11.20
C SER A 68 11.55 9.20 11.97
N GLU A 69 10.53 9.85 11.41
CA GLU A 69 9.92 11.04 12.02
C GLU A 69 9.09 10.73 13.27
N LEU A 70 8.73 9.47 13.51
CA LEU A 70 8.10 9.04 14.76
C LEU A 70 9.04 9.19 15.98
N PHE A 71 10.34 9.26 15.74
CA PHE A 71 11.38 9.32 16.80
C PHE A 71 11.88 10.74 17.04
N ASP A 72 11.36 11.73 16.31
CA ASP A 72 11.60 13.16 16.54
C ASP A 72 10.30 13.80 17.05
N GLU A 73 10.18 13.93 18.35
CA GLU A 73 8.96 14.37 19.02
C GLU A 73 8.52 15.80 18.64
N GLU A 74 9.48 16.71 18.45
CA GLU A 74 9.18 18.10 18.10
C GLU A 74 8.68 18.18 16.65
N LEU A 75 9.38 17.54 15.74
CA LEU A 75 8.99 17.47 14.32
C LEU A 75 7.64 16.75 14.16
N LEU A 76 7.44 15.65 14.90
CA LEU A 76 6.19 14.87 14.83
C LEU A 76 4.98 15.73 15.22
N LYS A 77 5.06 16.45 16.34
CA LYS A 77 3.99 17.35 16.81
C LYS A 77 3.68 18.44 15.80
N GLU A 78 4.71 19.12 15.29
CA GLU A 78 4.55 20.16 14.28
C GLU A 78 3.84 19.62 13.03
N LYS A 79 4.29 18.48 12.53
CA LYS A 79 3.70 17.87 11.33
C LYS A 79 2.27 17.41 11.53
N VAL A 80 1.95 16.83 12.70
CA VAL A 80 0.59 16.39 13.03
C VAL A 80 -0.38 17.56 13.02
N VAL A 81 -0.04 18.67 13.65
CA VAL A 81 -0.87 19.89 13.65
C VAL A 81 -1.07 20.39 12.21
N ARG A 82 0.00 20.57 11.47
CA ARG A 82 -0.05 21.08 10.10
C ARG A 82 -0.86 20.20 9.15
N ILE A 83 -0.74 18.88 9.26
CA ILE A 83 -1.52 17.97 8.42
C ILE A 83 -3.00 17.96 8.82
N ALA A 84 -3.30 18.02 10.12
CA ALA A 84 -4.68 18.11 10.60
C ALA A 84 -5.36 19.38 10.08
N GLU A 85 -4.71 20.53 10.16
CA GLU A 85 -5.22 21.79 9.60
C GLU A 85 -5.55 21.64 8.10
N THR A 86 -4.63 21.08 7.31
CA THR A 86 -4.81 20.91 5.87
C THR A 86 -5.95 19.93 5.56
N LYS A 87 -5.99 18.79 6.24
CA LYS A 87 -7.00 17.76 6.00
C LYS A 87 -8.37 18.15 6.49
N ASN A 88 -8.44 18.89 7.58
CA ASN A 88 -9.72 19.36 8.15
C ASN A 88 -10.47 20.29 7.22
N VAL A 89 -9.79 21.09 6.41
CA VAL A 89 -10.43 21.89 5.35
C VAL A 89 -11.21 20.99 4.38
N LEU A 90 -10.64 19.86 3.95
CA LEU A 90 -11.33 18.93 3.07
C LEU A 90 -12.44 18.16 3.78
N LEU A 91 -12.22 17.77 5.03
CA LEU A 91 -13.23 17.08 5.84
C LEU A 91 -14.44 17.97 6.06
N GLU A 92 -14.25 19.24 6.41
CA GLU A 92 -15.33 20.18 6.67
C GLU A 92 -16.09 20.58 5.39
N HIS A 93 -15.37 21.01 4.37
CA HIS A 93 -15.97 21.69 3.22
C HIS A 93 -16.27 20.79 2.02
N LEU A 94 -15.57 19.66 1.86
CA LEU A 94 -15.76 18.74 0.75
C LEU A 94 -16.53 17.48 1.15
N TYR A 95 -16.09 16.84 2.24
CA TYR A 95 -16.66 15.55 2.65
C TYR A 95 -17.76 15.66 3.71
N HIS A 96 -17.83 16.79 4.44
CA HIS A 96 -18.77 17.01 5.55
C HIS A 96 -18.68 15.87 6.59
N LYS A 97 -17.46 15.57 7.02
CA LYS A 97 -17.11 14.48 7.92
C LYS A 97 -16.43 15.02 9.19
N PRO A 98 -16.36 14.22 10.27
CA PRO A 98 -15.67 14.62 11.50
C PRO A 98 -14.24 15.05 11.24
N LEU A 99 -13.79 16.07 11.98
CA LEU A 99 -12.44 16.61 11.87
C LEU A 99 -11.42 15.70 12.58
N ILE A 100 -10.17 15.73 12.10
CA ILE A 100 -9.04 15.10 12.76
C ILE A 100 -8.69 15.92 14.01
N ASN A 101 -8.63 15.25 15.15
CA ASN A 101 -8.07 15.80 16.37
C ASN A 101 -6.54 15.54 16.37
N PRO A 102 -5.69 16.58 16.40
CA PRO A 102 -4.23 16.41 16.40
C PRO A 102 -3.71 15.60 17.59
N ASP A 103 -4.28 15.79 18.79
CA ASP A 103 -3.81 15.11 20.00
C ASP A 103 -4.11 13.60 19.93
N GLU A 104 -5.30 13.21 19.50
CA GLU A 104 -5.66 11.80 19.31
C GLU A 104 -4.81 11.14 18.22
N LEU A 105 -4.51 11.86 17.14
CA LEU A 105 -3.63 11.38 16.10
C LEU A 105 -2.20 11.17 16.63
N LEU A 106 -1.71 12.12 17.43
CA LEU A 106 -0.38 12.02 18.04
C LEU A 106 -0.28 10.81 18.98
N GLU A 107 -1.29 10.58 19.83
CA GLU A 107 -1.35 9.40 20.71
C GLU A 107 -1.28 8.10 19.89
N THR A 108 -2.06 8.00 18.82
CA THR A 108 -2.02 6.85 17.90
C THR A 108 -0.62 6.62 17.31
N LEU A 109 0.08 7.71 16.94
CA LEU A 109 1.42 7.61 16.38
C LEU A 109 2.46 7.20 17.42
N HIS A 110 2.29 7.58 18.68
CA HIS A 110 3.12 7.08 19.77
C HIS A 110 2.96 5.56 19.96
N GLU A 111 1.75 5.04 19.91
CA GLU A 111 1.50 3.59 19.95
C GLU A 111 2.15 2.86 18.78
N TYR A 112 2.07 3.43 17.57
CA TYR A 112 2.73 2.87 16.39
C TYR A 112 4.26 2.89 16.55
N ARG A 113 4.84 4.01 17.02
CA ARG A 113 6.26 4.13 17.32
C ARG A 113 6.72 3.02 18.26
N ASP A 114 6.03 2.87 19.39
CA ASP A 114 6.42 1.91 20.42
C ASP A 114 6.33 0.45 19.90
N THR A 115 5.33 0.18 19.06
CA THR A 115 5.16 -1.14 18.42
C THR A 115 6.26 -1.46 17.42
N ILE A 116 6.69 -0.49 16.59
CA ILE A 116 7.64 -0.75 15.50
C ILE A 116 9.11 -0.48 15.88
N ALA A 117 9.38 0.23 16.97
CA ALA A 117 10.72 0.62 17.38
C ALA A 117 11.75 -0.53 17.37
N PRO A 118 11.43 -1.75 17.82
CA PRO A 118 12.38 -2.86 17.79
C PRO A 118 12.81 -3.33 16.40
N TYR A 119 12.09 -2.92 15.36
CA TYR A 119 12.28 -3.39 13.98
C TYR A 119 12.92 -2.33 13.08
N VAL A 120 12.96 -1.07 13.50
CA VAL A 120 13.41 0.06 12.68
C VAL A 120 14.92 0.06 12.52
N CYS A 121 15.38 0.21 11.30
CA CYS A 121 16.80 0.38 10.99
C CYS A 121 17.03 1.06 9.63
N ASP A 122 18.26 1.44 9.33
CA ASP A 122 18.71 1.81 8.00
C ASP A 122 18.78 0.56 7.10
N VAL A 123 17.66 0.25 6.43
CA VAL A 123 17.54 -0.91 5.53
C VAL A 123 18.42 -0.75 4.30
N SER A 124 18.65 0.48 3.81
CA SER A 124 19.51 0.70 2.64
C SER A 124 20.95 0.29 2.92
N SER A 125 21.51 0.70 4.05
CA SER A 125 22.84 0.26 4.49
C SER A 125 22.89 -1.25 4.76
N TYR A 126 21.85 -1.81 5.33
CA TYR A 126 21.74 -3.26 5.56
C TYR A 126 21.78 -4.06 4.26
N LEU A 127 21.03 -3.62 3.24
CA LEU A 127 20.98 -4.28 1.92
C LEU A 127 22.29 -4.10 1.15
N ASP A 128 22.92 -2.92 1.21
CA ASP A 128 24.25 -2.70 0.62
C ASP A 128 25.29 -3.68 1.19
N GLN A 129 25.28 -3.86 2.50
CA GLN A 129 26.18 -4.83 3.15
C GLN A 129 25.86 -6.27 2.72
N ALA A 130 24.58 -6.62 2.62
CA ALA A 130 24.16 -7.95 2.15
C ALA A 130 24.61 -8.22 0.72
N ILE A 131 24.56 -7.23 -0.17
CA ILE A 131 25.08 -7.34 -1.55
C ILE A 131 26.59 -7.55 -1.54
N LYS A 132 27.34 -6.78 -0.76
CA LYS A 132 28.80 -6.93 -0.62
C LYS A 132 29.21 -8.29 -0.09
N GLU A 133 28.38 -8.87 0.76
CA GLU A 133 28.56 -10.24 1.30
C GLU A 133 28.13 -11.34 0.30
N GLY A 134 27.64 -10.99 -0.88
CA GLY A 134 27.19 -11.93 -1.92
C GLY A 134 25.88 -12.66 -1.59
N LYS A 135 25.03 -12.08 -0.73
CA LYS A 135 23.74 -12.67 -0.38
C LYS A 135 22.74 -12.54 -1.51
N THR A 136 21.86 -13.52 -1.62
CA THR A 136 20.72 -13.45 -2.55
C THR A 136 19.59 -12.65 -1.92
N ILE A 137 19.11 -11.64 -2.63
CA ILE A 137 18.02 -10.76 -2.23
C ILE A 137 16.82 -11.02 -3.16
N LEU A 138 15.66 -11.30 -2.57
CA LEU A 138 14.40 -11.38 -3.29
C LEU A 138 13.64 -10.07 -3.10
N LEU A 139 13.33 -9.39 -4.21
CA LEU A 139 12.46 -8.22 -4.24
C LEU A 139 11.07 -8.68 -4.68
N GLU A 140 10.07 -8.45 -3.86
CA GLU A 140 8.69 -8.79 -4.16
C GLU A 140 7.91 -7.52 -4.56
N GLY A 141 7.36 -7.53 -5.78
CA GLY A 141 6.41 -6.54 -6.28
C GLY A 141 5.01 -7.11 -6.29
N GLN A 142 4.04 -6.29 -6.67
CA GLN A 142 2.61 -6.64 -6.58
C GLN A 142 1.80 -6.01 -7.74
N LEU A 143 0.58 -6.49 -7.96
CA LEU A 143 -0.49 -6.04 -8.86
C LEU A 143 -0.28 -6.26 -10.37
N GLY A 144 0.90 -6.04 -10.92
CA GLY A 144 1.19 -6.22 -12.36
C GLY A 144 1.03 -4.95 -13.22
N THR A 145 1.56 -5.00 -14.43
CA THR A 145 1.78 -3.87 -15.34
C THR A 145 0.51 -3.08 -15.69
N LEU A 146 -0.64 -3.76 -15.86
CA LEU A 146 -1.90 -3.07 -16.21
C LEU A 146 -2.42 -2.16 -15.08
N LYS A 147 -1.88 -2.26 -13.88
CA LYS A 147 -2.20 -1.41 -12.74
C LYS A 147 -1.12 -0.37 -12.42
N ASP A 148 -0.07 -0.31 -13.21
CA ASP A 148 0.97 0.71 -13.07
C ASP A 148 0.43 2.09 -13.47
N PRO A 149 0.73 3.17 -12.71
CA PRO A 149 0.20 4.49 -13.00
C PRO A 149 0.68 5.08 -14.33
N ASP A 150 1.87 4.70 -14.81
CA ASP A 150 2.46 5.24 -16.04
C ASP A 150 2.16 4.35 -17.27
N HIS A 151 2.09 3.03 -17.08
CA HIS A 151 1.97 2.06 -18.18
C HIS A 151 0.68 1.23 -18.15
N GLY A 152 -0.16 1.41 -17.12
CA GLY A 152 -1.43 0.68 -16.96
C GLY A 152 -2.63 1.35 -17.63
N ILE A 153 -3.82 0.89 -17.27
CA ILE A 153 -5.11 1.37 -17.79
C ILE A 153 -5.59 2.63 -17.04
N TYR A 154 -4.78 3.67 -17.00
CA TYR A 154 -5.10 4.91 -16.31
C TYR A 154 -6.50 5.46 -16.70
N PRO A 155 -7.32 5.96 -15.76
CA PRO A 155 -7.04 6.17 -14.33
C PRO A 155 -7.33 4.95 -13.42
N MET A 156 -7.73 3.81 -13.95
CA MET A 156 -8.10 2.61 -13.19
C MET A 156 -6.87 1.78 -12.80
N VAL A 157 -5.90 2.45 -12.18
CA VAL A 157 -4.60 1.91 -11.76
C VAL A 157 -4.43 2.01 -10.25
N THR A 158 -3.37 1.42 -9.71
CA THR A 158 -2.91 1.73 -8.34
C THR A 158 -2.03 2.98 -8.35
N SER A 159 -1.76 3.54 -7.19
CA SER A 159 -0.90 4.73 -7.07
C SER A 159 0.58 4.39 -6.91
N SER A 160 0.91 3.12 -6.68
CA SER A 160 2.29 2.64 -6.62
C SER A 160 2.77 2.15 -7.99
N SER A 161 4.07 2.27 -8.27
CA SER A 161 4.64 1.58 -9.43
C SER A 161 4.69 0.07 -9.20
N THR A 162 4.17 -0.68 -10.17
CA THR A 162 4.09 -2.14 -10.11
C THR A 162 5.19 -2.83 -10.93
N LEU A 163 6.03 -2.05 -11.59
CA LEU A 163 7.11 -2.55 -12.43
C LEU A 163 8.31 -3.01 -11.60
N ALA A 164 8.99 -4.06 -12.06
CA ALA A 164 10.12 -4.66 -11.35
C ALA A 164 11.26 -3.67 -11.06
N ALA A 165 11.48 -2.68 -11.93
CA ALA A 165 12.48 -1.63 -11.73
C ALA A 165 12.26 -0.83 -10.45
N TYR A 166 11.03 -0.67 -9.99
CA TYR A 166 10.72 0.03 -8.75
C TYR A 166 11.23 -0.70 -7.50
N GLY A 167 11.47 -2.01 -7.59
CA GLY A 167 12.10 -2.78 -6.53
C GLY A 167 13.45 -2.22 -6.10
N ALA A 168 14.27 -1.76 -7.05
CA ALA A 168 15.54 -1.11 -6.74
C ALA A 168 15.33 0.22 -6.00
N ILE A 169 14.36 1.03 -6.44
CA ILE A 169 14.02 2.32 -5.81
C ILE A 169 13.50 2.10 -4.39
N GLY A 170 12.56 1.17 -4.23
CA GLY A 170 11.96 0.86 -2.92
C GLY A 170 12.96 0.28 -1.91
N ALA A 171 13.90 -0.53 -2.38
CA ALA A 171 14.95 -1.13 -1.55
C ALA A 171 16.17 -0.20 -1.33
N GLY A 172 16.29 0.88 -2.09
CA GLY A 172 17.45 1.77 -2.03
C GLY A 172 18.74 1.15 -2.54
N ILE A 173 18.65 0.22 -3.51
CA ILE A 173 19.80 -0.45 -4.13
C ILE A 173 20.02 0.01 -5.58
N PRO A 174 21.22 -0.11 -6.13
CA PRO A 174 21.46 0.23 -7.52
C PRO A 174 20.65 -0.66 -8.49
N PRO A 175 20.02 -0.12 -9.56
CA PRO A 175 19.18 -0.91 -10.46
C PRO A 175 19.94 -2.02 -11.20
N TYR A 176 21.25 -1.88 -11.40
CA TYR A 176 22.09 -2.93 -12.02
C TYR A 176 22.29 -4.16 -11.11
N GLU A 177 21.89 -4.09 -9.84
CA GLU A 177 21.88 -5.25 -8.93
C GLU A 177 20.69 -6.19 -9.15
N ILE A 178 19.67 -5.77 -9.88
CA ILE A 178 18.59 -6.67 -10.31
C ILE A 178 19.12 -7.57 -11.42
N LYS A 179 19.46 -8.81 -11.09
CA LYS A 179 20.04 -9.79 -12.03
C LYS A 179 18.98 -10.64 -12.75
N LYS A 180 17.83 -10.83 -12.12
CA LYS A 180 16.76 -11.68 -12.64
C LYS A 180 15.40 -11.10 -12.28
N ILE A 181 14.51 -11.07 -13.26
CA ILE A 181 13.10 -10.70 -13.06
C ILE A 181 12.25 -11.93 -13.34
N VAL A 182 11.42 -12.30 -12.36
CA VAL A 182 10.47 -13.40 -12.49
C VAL A 182 9.06 -12.80 -12.43
N THR A 183 8.29 -13.03 -13.48
CA THR A 183 6.89 -12.58 -13.53
C THR A 183 5.97 -13.78 -13.28
N VAL A 184 5.13 -13.65 -12.27
CA VAL A 184 4.06 -14.61 -12.00
C VAL A 184 2.80 -14.11 -12.68
N CYS A 185 2.20 -14.94 -13.52
CA CYS A 185 0.94 -14.63 -14.18
C CYS A 185 -0.07 -15.76 -14.00
N LYS A 186 -1.33 -15.40 -14.03
CA LYS A 186 -2.42 -16.38 -14.03
C LYS A 186 -2.54 -17.07 -15.39
N ALA A 187 -3.10 -18.28 -15.39
CA ALA A 187 -3.42 -19.00 -16.62
C ALA A 187 -4.57 -18.33 -17.42
N TYR A 188 -5.36 -17.49 -16.76
CA TYR A 188 -6.40 -16.65 -17.36
C TYR A 188 -6.39 -15.27 -16.68
N SER A 189 -6.91 -14.26 -17.37
CA SER A 189 -7.00 -12.91 -16.81
C SER A 189 -8.14 -12.80 -15.80
N SER A 190 -7.95 -12.05 -14.73
CA SER A 190 -9.01 -11.64 -13.83
C SER A 190 -8.78 -10.23 -13.31
N ALA A 191 -9.82 -9.49 -13.01
CA ALA A 191 -9.75 -8.12 -12.55
C ALA A 191 -10.71 -7.83 -11.39
N VAL A 192 -10.28 -6.98 -10.46
CA VAL A 192 -11.13 -6.34 -9.44
C VAL A 192 -11.09 -4.83 -9.66
N GLY A 193 -12.21 -4.17 -9.40
CA GLY A 193 -12.34 -2.74 -9.62
C GLY A 193 -12.85 -2.38 -11.00
N ALA A 194 -12.98 -1.09 -11.25
CA ALA A 194 -13.43 -0.56 -12.52
C ALA A 194 -12.34 -0.58 -13.60
N GLY A 195 -12.69 -0.19 -14.81
CA GLY A 195 -11.81 -0.06 -15.94
C GLY A 195 -12.01 -1.11 -17.03
N ALA A 196 -11.28 -0.96 -18.12
CA ALA A 196 -11.36 -1.85 -19.27
C ALA A 196 -10.88 -3.26 -18.93
N PHE A 197 -11.65 -4.24 -19.38
CA PHE A 197 -11.30 -5.67 -19.31
C PHE A 197 -11.79 -6.36 -20.57
N VAL A 198 -11.00 -6.27 -21.63
CA VAL A 198 -11.40 -6.67 -23.00
C VAL A 198 -11.70 -8.15 -23.18
N SER A 199 -11.19 -9.00 -22.29
CA SER A 199 -11.44 -10.45 -22.29
C SER A 199 -12.48 -10.88 -21.24
N GLU A 200 -13.26 -9.93 -20.69
CA GLU A 200 -14.30 -10.26 -19.71
C GLU A 200 -15.38 -11.15 -20.33
N ILE A 201 -15.73 -12.22 -19.62
CA ILE A 201 -16.85 -13.09 -19.94
C ILE A 201 -17.98 -12.88 -18.93
N PHE A 202 -19.21 -13.18 -19.34
CA PHE A 202 -20.42 -12.93 -18.55
C PHE A 202 -21.28 -14.18 -18.44
N GLY A 203 -22.22 -14.18 -17.49
CA GLY A 203 -23.16 -15.26 -17.30
C GLY A 203 -22.55 -16.51 -16.65
N ASP A 204 -23.19 -17.65 -16.90
CA ASP A 204 -22.91 -18.92 -16.23
C ASP A 204 -21.44 -19.38 -16.37
N GLU A 205 -20.82 -19.11 -17.51
CA GLU A 205 -19.41 -19.44 -17.75
C GLU A 205 -18.49 -18.63 -16.84
N ALA A 206 -18.78 -17.34 -16.67
CA ALA A 206 -18.01 -16.46 -15.76
C ALA A 206 -18.19 -16.91 -14.31
N ASP A 207 -19.40 -17.28 -13.92
CA ASP A 207 -19.71 -17.75 -12.57
C ASP A 207 -19.01 -19.08 -12.26
N GLU A 208 -19.00 -19.98 -13.23
CA GLU A 208 -18.29 -21.27 -13.07
C GLU A 208 -16.77 -21.08 -13.00
N LEU A 209 -16.21 -20.18 -13.83
CA LEU A 209 -14.77 -19.87 -13.76
C LEU A 209 -14.40 -19.26 -12.40
N ARG A 210 -15.21 -18.31 -11.90
CA ARG A 210 -15.03 -17.74 -10.57
C ARG A 210 -15.08 -18.80 -9.47
N ARG A 211 -16.02 -19.72 -9.54
CA ARG A 211 -16.21 -20.78 -8.54
C ARG A 211 -15.03 -21.74 -8.52
N ARG A 212 -14.44 -22.05 -9.68
CA ARG A 212 -13.29 -22.97 -9.80
C ARG A 212 -11.95 -22.31 -9.57
N GLY A 213 -11.86 -20.99 -9.68
CA GLY A 213 -10.61 -20.26 -9.54
C GLY A 213 -10.16 -20.14 -8.11
N GLY A 214 -8.85 -20.38 -7.87
CA GLY A 214 -8.21 -20.22 -6.57
C GLY A 214 -8.79 -21.06 -5.42
N ASP A 215 -8.22 -20.94 -4.26
CA ASP A 215 -8.75 -21.51 -3.02
C ASP A 215 -9.94 -20.68 -2.53
N GLY A 216 -11.15 -21.21 -2.66
CA GLY A 216 -12.39 -20.54 -2.28
C GLY A 216 -13.00 -19.65 -3.36
N GLY A 217 -12.48 -19.70 -4.61
CA GLY A 217 -13.00 -18.96 -5.75
C GLY A 217 -12.26 -17.65 -6.05
N GLU A 218 -12.58 -17.06 -7.21
CA GLU A 218 -11.97 -15.80 -7.66
C GLU A 218 -12.62 -14.59 -7.00
N PHE A 219 -12.15 -14.27 -5.82
CA PHE A 219 -12.55 -13.09 -5.04
C PHE A 219 -11.36 -12.21 -4.72
N GLY A 220 -11.58 -10.92 -4.53
CA GLY A 220 -10.57 -10.01 -4.06
C GLY A 220 -10.17 -10.34 -2.63
N ALA A 221 -8.89 -10.64 -2.39
CA ALA A 221 -8.38 -11.08 -1.09
C ALA A 221 -8.72 -10.09 0.05
N THR A 222 -8.65 -8.79 -0.23
CA THR A 222 -8.93 -7.74 0.76
C THR A 222 -10.42 -7.36 0.83
N THR A 223 -11.12 -7.40 -0.30
CA THR A 223 -12.48 -6.83 -0.40
C THR A 223 -13.57 -7.89 -0.43
N GLY A 224 -13.23 -9.16 -0.65
CA GLY A 224 -14.21 -10.22 -0.88
C GLY A 224 -15.08 -10.04 -2.14
N ARG A 225 -14.77 -9.04 -2.98
CA ARG A 225 -15.54 -8.77 -4.20
C ARG A 225 -15.27 -9.85 -5.26
N PRO A 226 -16.32 -10.32 -5.98
CA PRO A 226 -16.13 -11.20 -7.13
C PRO A 226 -15.19 -10.56 -8.16
N ARG A 227 -14.28 -11.34 -8.70
CA ARG A 227 -13.43 -10.91 -9.84
C ARG A 227 -14.20 -11.03 -11.15
N ARG A 228 -13.89 -10.10 -12.05
CA ARG A 228 -14.32 -10.17 -13.44
C ARG A 228 -13.36 -11.06 -14.21
#